data_aa0ac9b7b6a2ab254d3774fd4db1f4dc
#
_entry.id   aa0ac9b7b6a2ab254d3774fd4db1f4dc
#
_cell.length_a   1.000
_cell.length_b   1.000
_cell.length_c   1.000
_cell.angle_alpha   90.00
_cell.angle_beta   90.00
_cell.angle_gamma   90.00
#
_symmetry.space_group_name_H-M   'P 1'
#
loop_
_entity.id
_entity.type
_entity.pdbx_description
1 polymer ?
#
loop_
_entity_poly.entity_id
_entity_poly.type
_entity_poly.pdbx_seq_one_letter_code
_entity_poly.pdbx_strand_id
1 'polypeptide(L)'
;MKSYLFITAALSASPMLSSSAYSQIGKRFPSERKIVKDPITGTMLTFLTSTPTGDSKIYQTHNQWTSDGQWLIFRSGRVSGDAMAVNENTGEMIQITEGGYMGMLNVARKSMKLYFMRNTDITRQRSGGSLQIIEVDLAKVFADSKAGTMKPASVYQRVCGTTPPELGAGGDMALDGAENWAYFRVGPEEAAKHLLTGTKIEGDFGPRNMGAGPSGIAGMNIKTGEIKYVVSVPFQIGHIQTNPWIPGEIVFCWETGGKSPQRTWTVMADGTGLRPLYPESEYEWVTHEAVISRDEVAMAIMGHRKIPGTSGTVAPGTAVNGANPGQDAAWGSSGTREKPTGLAIVNLRTREMSIAGQTPGGSGLWHVSGSPDGRWAVGDDFSRSIYLIDRHTREMILLSAGHKETAADHPHPTMSPDGTKIQIQSAMLSADNRSMNICIIPVPETWLKRIYNK
;
A
#
# COMPACT_ATOMS: atom_id res chain seq x y z
N MET A 1 6.78 -31.46 -80.76
CA MET A 1 6.25 -31.91 -79.51
C MET A 1 7.25 -31.52 -78.42
N LYS A 2 6.98 -30.40 -77.63
CA LYS A 2 7.81 -30.00 -76.52
C LYS A 2 6.97 -30.18 -75.22
N SER A 3 7.39 -31.13 -74.38
CA SER A 3 6.77 -31.41 -73.10
C SER A 3 7.27 -30.39 -72.08
N TYR A 4 6.34 -29.69 -71.42
CA TYR A 4 6.64 -28.81 -70.26
C TYR A 4 6.36 -29.63 -69.00
N LEU A 5 7.40 -29.77 -68.19
CA LEU A 5 7.34 -30.37 -66.87
C LEU A 5 6.94 -29.25 -65.85
N PHE A 6 5.79 -29.35 -65.20
CA PHE A 6 5.38 -28.50 -64.10
C PHE A 6 5.90 -29.08 -62.78
N ILE A 7 6.81 -28.35 -62.14
CA ILE A 7 7.24 -28.66 -60.79
C ILE A 7 6.33 -27.87 -59.84
N THR A 8 5.44 -28.57 -59.14
CA THR A 8 4.63 -28.01 -58.03
C THR A 8 5.47 -27.99 -56.76
N ALA A 9 5.89 -26.81 -56.31
CA ALA A 9 6.48 -26.62 -55.00
C ALA A 9 5.36 -26.60 -53.97
N ALA A 10 5.32 -27.60 -53.10
CA ALA A 10 4.45 -27.62 -51.92
C ALA A 10 5.06 -26.73 -50.81
N LEU A 11 4.48 -25.60 -50.57
CA LEU A 11 4.78 -24.80 -49.37
C LEU A 11 4.14 -25.51 -48.15
N SER A 12 4.98 -26.08 -47.31
CA SER A 12 4.58 -26.54 -45.98
C SER A 12 4.42 -25.33 -45.07
N ALA A 13 3.21 -24.87 -44.85
CA ALA A 13 2.88 -23.89 -43.81
C ALA A 13 2.95 -24.63 -42.45
N SER A 14 4.02 -24.43 -41.71
CA SER A 14 4.07 -24.78 -40.30
C SER A 14 3.08 -23.90 -39.55
N PRO A 15 2.15 -24.44 -38.74
CA PRO A 15 1.31 -23.66 -37.90
C PRO A 15 2.21 -22.98 -36.84
N MET A 16 2.33 -21.66 -36.87
CA MET A 16 2.78 -20.90 -35.72
C MET A 16 1.73 -21.07 -34.63
N LEU A 17 1.97 -22.00 -33.72
CA LEU A 17 1.28 -22.02 -32.44
C LEU A 17 1.59 -20.72 -31.75
N SER A 18 0.67 -19.76 -31.85
CA SER A 18 0.63 -18.63 -30.93
C SER A 18 0.42 -19.21 -29.52
N SER A 19 1.51 -19.43 -28.79
CA SER A 19 1.42 -19.68 -27.37
C SER A 19 0.83 -18.40 -26.76
N SER A 20 -0.48 -18.41 -26.47
CA SER A 20 -1.04 -17.50 -25.50
C SER A 20 -0.13 -17.61 -24.27
N ALA A 21 0.54 -16.52 -23.92
CA ALA A 21 1.41 -16.48 -22.75
C ALA A 21 0.50 -16.63 -21.52
N TYR A 22 0.22 -17.87 -21.13
CA TYR A 22 -0.44 -18.13 -19.86
C TYR A 22 0.46 -17.57 -18.75
N SER A 23 -0.14 -16.80 -17.87
CA SER A 23 0.43 -16.41 -16.60
C SER A 23 0.93 -17.67 -15.91
N GLN A 24 2.22 -17.73 -15.57
CA GLN A 24 2.83 -18.93 -14.97
C GLN A 24 3.71 -18.51 -13.79
N ILE A 25 3.39 -19.02 -12.61
CA ILE A 25 4.23 -18.83 -11.42
C ILE A 25 5.67 -19.30 -11.71
N GLY A 26 6.64 -18.53 -11.24
CA GLY A 26 8.07 -18.79 -11.45
C GLY A 26 8.62 -18.34 -12.81
N LYS A 27 7.80 -17.77 -13.70
CA LYS A 27 8.29 -17.19 -14.96
C LYS A 27 9.23 -16.01 -14.66
N ARG A 28 10.43 -16.07 -15.27
CA ARG A 28 11.47 -15.06 -15.10
C ARG A 28 11.40 -14.02 -16.21
N PHE A 29 11.77 -12.79 -15.85
CA PHE A 29 11.85 -11.65 -16.76
C PHE A 29 13.24 -11.03 -16.64
N PRO A 30 13.78 -10.45 -17.73
CA PRO A 30 15.09 -9.82 -17.71
C PRO A 30 15.09 -8.61 -16.77
N SER A 31 16.28 -8.30 -16.24
CA SER A 31 16.48 -7.08 -15.44
C SER A 31 16.23 -5.83 -16.28
N GLU A 32 15.50 -4.91 -15.70
CA GLU A 32 15.30 -3.56 -16.23
C GLU A 32 15.96 -2.49 -15.34
N ARG A 33 16.81 -2.95 -14.41
CA ARG A 33 17.44 -2.09 -13.40
C ARG A 33 18.26 -0.99 -14.02
N LYS A 34 18.00 0.27 -13.61
CA LYS A 34 18.72 1.47 -14.04
C LYS A 34 19.03 2.33 -12.82
N ILE A 35 20.22 2.94 -12.83
CA ILE A 35 20.59 3.97 -11.87
C ILE A 35 20.51 5.31 -12.58
N VAL A 36 19.73 6.23 -12.02
CA VAL A 36 19.43 7.54 -12.60
C VAL A 36 19.69 8.61 -11.55
N LYS A 37 20.38 9.67 -11.95
CA LYS A 37 20.54 10.86 -11.11
C LYS A 37 19.27 11.70 -11.19
N ASP A 38 18.68 12.01 -10.06
CA ASP A 38 17.55 12.95 -9.99
C ASP A 38 18.03 14.32 -10.50
N PRO A 39 17.38 14.89 -11.54
CA PRO A 39 17.85 16.13 -12.16
C PRO A 39 17.70 17.36 -11.26
N ILE A 40 16.85 17.29 -10.25
CA ILE A 40 16.54 18.41 -9.35
C ILE A 40 17.38 18.34 -8.07
N THR A 41 17.41 17.17 -7.41
CA THR A 41 18.07 17.01 -6.13
C THR A 41 19.49 16.46 -6.22
N GLY A 42 19.83 15.81 -7.35
CA GLY A 42 21.09 15.14 -7.52
C GLY A 42 21.17 13.74 -6.87
N THR A 43 20.12 13.31 -6.19
CA THR A 43 20.04 12.00 -5.53
C THR A 43 20.13 10.88 -6.58
N MET A 44 20.90 9.82 -6.26
CA MET A 44 20.98 8.64 -7.12
C MET A 44 19.80 7.71 -6.85
N LEU A 45 18.97 7.51 -7.85
CA LEU A 45 17.76 6.68 -7.82
C LEU A 45 18.04 5.33 -8.48
N THR A 46 17.61 4.25 -7.86
CA THR A 46 17.66 2.92 -8.47
C THR A 46 16.27 2.49 -8.92
N PHE A 47 16.00 2.61 -10.19
CA PHE A 47 14.81 2.05 -10.80
C PHE A 47 14.99 0.55 -11.00
N LEU A 48 14.15 -0.26 -10.38
CA LEU A 48 14.15 -1.72 -10.51
C LEU A 48 13.38 -2.19 -11.73
N THR A 49 12.39 -1.39 -12.16
CA THR A 49 11.67 -1.56 -13.42
C THR A 49 11.76 -0.26 -14.23
N SER A 50 11.68 -0.32 -15.56
CA SER A 50 11.87 0.86 -16.40
C SER A 50 11.10 0.84 -17.72
N THR A 51 10.32 -0.20 -18.00
CA THR A 51 9.43 -0.24 -19.16
C THR A 51 8.06 0.34 -18.84
N PRO A 52 7.29 0.86 -19.83
CA PRO A 52 5.99 1.49 -19.60
C PRO A 52 4.85 0.45 -19.48
N THR A 53 5.08 -0.65 -18.77
CA THR A 53 4.07 -1.69 -18.56
C THR A 53 3.08 -1.35 -17.45
N GLY A 54 3.37 -0.35 -16.64
CA GLY A 54 2.56 0.02 -15.49
C GLY A 54 2.81 -0.89 -14.30
N ASP A 55 3.78 -0.51 -13.48
CA ASP A 55 4.11 -1.20 -12.23
C ASP A 55 3.61 -0.40 -11.04
N SER A 56 3.07 -1.06 -10.04
CA SER A 56 2.69 -0.41 -8.79
C SER A 56 3.15 -1.21 -7.59
N LYS A 57 3.67 -0.50 -6.60
CA LYS A 57 4.06 -1.10 -5.32
C LYS A 57 2.84 -1.51 -4.49
N ILE A 58 3.05 -2.32 -3.47
CA ILE A 58 2.05 -2.54 -2.42
C ILE A 58 1.85 -1.21 -1.68
N TYR A 59 0.63 -0.95 -1.20
CA TYR A 59 0.32 0.28 -0.48
C TYR A 59 1.20 0.44 0.77
N GLN A 60 1.56 1.68 1.14
CA GLN A 60 2.56 1.98 2.19
C GLN A 60 2.22 1.43 3.59
N THR A 61 0.97 1.02 3.83
CA THR A 61 0.56 0.39 5.09
C THR A 61 1.09 -1.04 5.28
N HIS A 62 1.58 -1.66 4.20
CA HIS A 62 1.99 -3.06 4.17
C HIS A 62 3.48 -3.22 3.87
N ASN A 63 4.05 -4.33 4.32
CA ASN A 63 5.45 -4.66 4.03
C ASN A 63 5.68 -4.87 2.54
N GLN A 64 6.82 -4.42 2.04
CA GLN A 64 7.20 -4.46 0.63
C GLN A 64 8.27 -5.52 0.35
N TRP A 65 9.15 -5.75 1.33
CA TRP A 65 10.32 -6.63 1.20
C TRP A 65 10.05 -8.02 1.73
N THR A 66 10.63 -9.01 1.06
CA THR A 66 10.74 -10.38 1.62
C THR A 66 11.55 -10.38 2.91
N SER A 67 11.37 -11.40 3.75
CA SER A 67 12.02 -11.48 5.07
C SER A 67 13.55 -11.54 5.02
N ASP A 68 14.14 -11.93 3.89
CA ASP A 68 15.59 -11.89 3.63
C ASP A 68 16.08 -10.53 3.11
N GLY A 69 15.16 -9.58 2.88
CA GLY A 69 15.45 -8.23 2.41
C GLY A 69 15.92 -8.14 0.95
N GLN A 70 15.87 -9.23 0.18
CA GLN A 70 16.44 -9.26 -1.16
C GLN A 70 15.44 -8.92 -2.27
N TRP A 71 14.16 -9.17 -2.05
CA TRP A 71 13.13 -9.03 -3.07
C TRP A 71 12.05 -8.06 -2.64
N LEU A 72 11.57 -7.27 -3.59
CA LEU A 72 10.37 -6.45 -3.45
C LEU A 72 9.22 -7.07 -4.22
N ILE A 73 8.05 -7.07 -3.61
CA ILE A 73 6.83 -7.57 -4.23
C ILE A 73 6.04 -6.39 -4.80
N PHE A 74 5.51 -6.55 -6.00
CA PHE A 74 4.79 -5.50 -6.69
C PHE A 74 3.73 -6.04 -7.67
N ARG A 75 2.88 -5.16 -8.14
CA ARG A 75 1.87 -5.41 -9.17
C ARG A 75 2.41 -4.96 -10.52
N SER A 76 2.15 -5.69 -11.59
CA SER A 76 2.68 -5.35 -12.90
C SER A 76 1.72 -5.68 -14.03
N GLY A 77 1.64 -4.77 -14.99
CA GLY A 77 0.94 -5.03 -16.25
C GLY A 77 1.60 -6.10 -17.14
N ARG A 78 2.81 -6.59 -16.77
CA ARG A 78 3.48 -7.71 -17.48
C ARG A 78 2.75 -9.03 -17.31
N VAL A 79 2.01 -9.16 -16.21
CA VAL A 79 1.24 -10.35 -15.85
C VAL A 79 -0.16 -9.92 -15.45
N SER A 80 -1.18 -10.50 -16.09
CA SER A 80 -2.55 -10.08 -15.88
C SER A 80 -3.09 -10.63 -14.57
N GLY A 81 -3.34 -9.73 -13.59
CA GLY A 81 -3.98 -10.09 -12.33
C GLY A 81 -3.10 -10.81 -11.32
N ASP A 82 -1.82 -11.05 -11.64
CA ASP A 82 -0.86 -11.72 -10.78
C ASP A 82 0.21 -10.78 -10.24
N ALA A 83 0.94 -11.22 -9.22
CA ALA A 83 1.99 -10.45 -8.57
C ALA A 83 3.39 -10.86 -9.06
N MET A 84 4.30 -9.92 -8.98
CA MET A 84 5.71 -10.09 -9.31
C MET A 84 6.62 -9.79 -8.12
N ALA A 85 7.81 -10.36 -8.15
CA ALA A 85 8.94 -9.99 -7.31
C ALA A 85 10.07 -9.45 -8.17
N VAL A 86 10.82 -8.46 -7.65
CA VAL A 86 12.07 -7.98 -8.24
C VAL A 86 13.18 -8.05 -7.22
N ASN A 87 14.32 -8.62 -7.60
CA ASN A 87 15.51 -8.64 -6.77
C ASN A 87 16.17 -7.26 -6.78
N GLU A 88 16.37 -6.67 -5.61
CA GLU A 88 16.86 -5.31 -5.48
C GLU A 88 18.29 -5.13 -6.04
N ASN A 89 19.14 -6.14 -5.84
CA ASN A 89 20.55 -6.07 -6.25
C ASN A 89 20.75 -6.35 -7.73
N THR A 90 20.06 -7.39 -8.26
CA THR A 90 20.25 -7.84 -9.64
C THR A 90 19.25 -7.25 -10.62
N GLY A 91 18.09 -6.79 -10.15
CA GLY A 91 16.97 -6.34 -10.98
C GLY A 91 16.21 -7.49 -11.66
N GLU A 92 16.56 -8.74 -11.35
CA GLU A 92 15.85 -9.90 -11.87
C GLU A 92 14.41 -9.92 -11.39
N MET A 93 13.48 -10.24 -12.28
CA MET A 93 12.05 -10.25 -11.97
C MET A 93 11.46 -11.65 -12.14
N ILE A 94 10.53 -12.00 -11.25
CA ILE A 94 9.85 -13.30 -11.24
C ILE A 94 8.36 -13.10 -10.99
N GLN A 95 7.50 -13.78 -11.76
CA GLN A 95 6.09 -13.90 -11.41
C GLN A 95 5.93 -14.85 -10.23
N ILE A 96 5.25 -14.41 -9.17
CA ILE A 96 5.18 -15.13 -7.89
C ILE A 96 3.79 -15.64 -7.51
N THR A 97 2.78 -15.30 -8.29
CA THR A 97 1.42 -15.85 -8.14
C THR A 97 0.89 -16.35 -9.49
N GLU A 98 -0.14 -17.20 -9.42
CA GLU A 98 -0.88 -17.68 -10.59
C GLU A 98 -2.35 -17.84 -10.23
N GLY A 99 -3.23 -17.42 -11.13
CA GLY A 99 -4.69 -17.51 -10.95
C GLY A 99 -5.30 -16.29 -10.29
N GLY A 100 -4.59 -15.17 -10.25
CA GLY A 100 -5.06 -13.87 -9.80
C GLY A 100 -5.12 -13.73 -8.28
N TYR A 101 -5.27 -12.47 -7.86
CA TYR A 101 -5.53 -12.07 -6.46
C TYR A 101 -6.44 -10.86 -6.44
N MET A 102 -7.01 -10.56 -5.27
CA MET A 102 -7.76 -9.34 -5.05
C MET A 102 -7.34 -8.68 -3.73
N GLY A 103 -7.49 -7.36 -3.70
CA GLY A 103 -7.14 -6.55 -2.54
C GLY A 103 -5.64 -6.44 -2.28
N MET A 104 -5.26 -6.54 -1.01
CA MET A 104 -3.89 -6.32 -0.57
C MET A 104 -3.02 -7.58 -0.65
N LEU A 105 -1.80 -7.39 -1.13
CA LEU A 105 -0.72 -8.37 -1.01
C LEU A 105 -0.02 -8.18 0.33
N ASN A 106 0.18 -9.24 1.08
CA ASN A 106 0.78 -9.22 2.42
C ASN A 106 2.07 -10.03 2.42
N VAL A 107 3.20 -9.34 2.33
CA VAL A 107 4.52 -9.95 2.43
C VAL A 107 4.85 -10.19 3.89
N ALA A 108 5.09 -11.44 4.25
CA ALA A 108 5.47 -11.82 5.60
C ALA A 108 6.85 -11.25 5.98
N ARG A 109 6.97 -10.72 7.19
CA ARG A 109 8.21 -10.09 7.67
C ARG A 109 9.24 -11.09 8.21
N LYS A 110 8.75 -12.26 8.67
CA LYS A 110 9.57 -13.28 9.35
C LYS A 110 9.80 -14.51 8.48
N SER A 111 8.83 -14.84 7.62
CA SER A 111 8.90 -15.99 6.73
C SER A 111 8.96 -15.54 5.26
N MET A 112 9.56 -16.38 4.42
CA MET A 112 9.60 -16.17 2.97
C MET A 112 8.25 -16.53 2.34
N LYS A 113 7.18 -15.80 2.75
CA LYS A 113 5.81 -16.07 2.33
C LYS A 113 5.09 -14.82 1.89
N LEU A 114 4.10 -15.02 1.04
CA LEU A 114 3.14 -14.00 0.61
C LEU A 114 1.73 -14.50 0.89
N TYR A 115 0.86 -13.61 1.38
CA TYR A 115 -0.55 -13.90 1.61
C TYR A 115 -1.43 -12.90 0.87
N PHE A 116 -2.54 -13.39 0.31
CA PHE A 116 -3.54 -12.56 -0.35
C PHE A 116 -4.91 -13.24 -0.38
N MET A 117 -5.92 -12.48 -0.72
CA MET A 117 -7.26 -13.03 -0.94
C MET A 117 -7.47 -13.32 -2.43
N ARG A 118 -8.28 -14.37 -2.70
CA ARG A 118 -8.69 -14.77 -4.05
C ARG A 118 -10.18 -15.06 -4.06
N ASN A 119 -10.87 -14.64 -5.10
CA ASN A 119 -12.26 -15.02 -5.29
C ASN A 119 -12.36 -16.53 -5.60
N THR A 120 -13.32 -17.23 -5.00
CA THR A 120 -13.60 -18.63 -5.32
C THR A 120 -14.20 -18.78 -6.72
N ASP A 121 -14.91 -17.77 -7.17
CA ASP A 121 -15.44 -17.65 -8.53
C ASP A 121 -14.58 -16.67 -9.33
N ILE A 122 -13.70 -17.19 -10.16
CA ILE A 122 -12.78 -16.41 -11.00
C ILE A 122 -13.50 -15.53 -12.03
N THR A 123 -14.79 -15.77 -12.28
CA THR A 123 -15.61 -14.94 -13.17
C THR A 123 -16.09 -13.65 -12.49
N ARG A 124 -16.03 -13.59 -11.16
CA ARG A 124 -16.42 -12.43 -10.36
C ARG A 124 -15.21 -11.56 -10.04
N GLN A 125 -15.17 -10.37 -10.64
CA GLN A 125 -14.12 -9.38 -10.36
C GLN A 125 -14.39 -8.52 -9.11
N ARG A 126 -15.53 -8.70 -8.42
CA ARG A 126 -15.94 -7.84 -7.29
C ARG A 126 -16.04 -8.63 -5.99
N SER A 127 -15.73 -7.94 -4.87
CA SER A 127 -16.00 -8.40 -3.51
C SER A 127 -17.50 -8.71 -3.34
N GLY A 128 -17.82 -9.80 -2.71
CA GLY A 128 -19.19 -10.26 -2.48
C GLY A 128 -19.28 -11.75 -2.80
N GLY A 129 -19.17 -12.60 -1.77
CA GLY A 129 -19.12 -14.05 -1.85
C GLY A 129 -17.98 -14.60 -1.01
N SER A 130 -17.67 -15.87 -1.22
CA SER A 130 -16.57 -16.50 -0.50
C SER A 130 -15.21 -16.12 -1.10
N LEU A 131 -14.28 -15.72 -0.22
CA LEU A 131 -12.89 -15.45 -0.58
C LEU A 131 -11.98 -16.52 0.07
N GLN A 132 -11.00 -16.97 -0.69
CA GLN A 132 -9.92 -17.80 -0.16
C GLN A 132 -8.77 -16.92 0.29
N ILE A 133 -8.15 -17.25 1.43
CA ILE A 133 -6.83 -16.73 1.78
C ILE A 133 -5.80 -17.73 1.27
N ILE A 134 -4.88 -17.24 0.44
CA ILE A 134 -3.83 -18.01 -0.21
C ILE A 134 -2.48 -17.67 0.41
N GLU A 135 -1.70 -18.69 0.72
CA GLU A 135 -0.30 -18.60 1.09
C GLU A 135 0.58 -19.00 -0.09
N VAL A 136 1.62 -18.24 -0.41
CA VAL A 136 2.67 -18.60 -1.38
C VAL A 136 3.98 -18.84 -0.65
N ASP A 137 4.63 -19.96 -0.92
CA ASP A 137 5.99 -20.27 -0.50
C ASP A 137 6.99 -19.62 -1.48
N LEU A 138 7.40 -18.38 -1.19
CA LEU A 138 8.31 -17.61 -2.03
C LEU A 138 9.70 -18.26 -2.12
N ALA A 139 10.20 -18.84 -1.02
CA ALA A 139 11.50 -19.48 -1.02
C ALA A 139 11.55 -20.62 -2.05
N LYS A 140 10.50 -21.43 -2.09
CA LYS A 140 10.36 -22.52 -3.03
C LYS A 140 10.17 -22.05 -4.47
N VAL A 141 9.35 -21.00 -4.68
CA VAL A 141 9.18 -20.37 -6.01
C VAL A 141 10.52 -19.89 -6.54
N PHE A 142 11.30 -19.16 -5.75
CA PHE A 142 12.59 -18.62 -6.19
C PHE A 142 13.62 -19.71 -6.45
N ALA A 143 13.68 -20.74 -5.60
CA ALA A 143 14.62 -21.86 -5.78
C ALA A 143 14.32 -22.66 -7.04
N ASP A 144 13.08 -23.09 -7.22
CA ASP A 144 12.67 -23.92 -8.38
C ASP A 144 12.70 -23.11 -9.68
N SER A 145 12.35 -21.80 -9.64
CA SER A 145 12.49 -20.90 -10.79
C SER A 145 13.96 -20.75 -11.22
N LYS A 146 14.87 -20.59 -10.25
CA LYS A 146 16.32 -20.50 -10.52
C LYS A 146 16.87 -21.80 -11.10
N ALA A 147 16.40 -22.94 -10.62
CA ALA A 147 16.82 -24.26 -11.07
C ALA A 147 16.16 -24.70 -12.39
N GLY A 148 15.13 -23.99 -12.88
CA GLY A 148 14.36 -24.41 -14.05
C GLY A 148 13.50 -25.64 -13.80
N THR A 149 13.14 -25.93 -12.55
CA THR A 149 12.39 -27.13 -12.11
C THR A 149 10.98 -26.81 -11.63
N MET A 150 10.34 -25.82 -12.25
CA MET A 150 9.02 -25.38 -11.85
C MET A 150 7.98 -26.51 -11.91
N LYS A 151 7.08 -26.49 -10.92
CA LYS A 151 5.97 -27.42 -10.75
C LYS A 151 4.65 -26.67 -10.87
N PRO A 152 3.49 -27.36 -10.94
CA PRO A 152 2.19 -26.71 -10.94
C PRO A 152 2.01 -25.75 -9.76
N ALA A 153 1.27 -24.68 -9.94
CA ALA A 153 1.06 -23.62 -8.95
C ALA A 153 0.61 -24.12 -7.57
N SER A 154 -0.17 -25.21 -7.54
CA SER A 154 -0.64 -25.86 -6.30
C SER A 154 0.47 -26.35 -5.38
N VAL A 155 1.71 -26.52 -5.89
CA VAL A 155 2.88 -26.90 -5.09
C VAL A 155 3.42 -25.70 -4.30
N TYR A 156 3.16 -24.49 -4.77
CA TYR A 156 3.65 -23.24 -4.20
C TYR A 156 2.58 -22.45 -3.50
N GLN A 157 1.31 -22.62 -3.91
CA GLN A 157 0.16 -21.89 -3.41
C GLN A 157 -0.76 -22.82 -2.59
N ARG A 158 -0.93 -22.51 -1.31
CA ARG A 158 -1.80 -23.25 -0.40
C ARG A 158 -3.01 -22.41 -0.03
N VAL A 159 -4.20 -22.99 -0.06
CA VAL A 159 -5.41 -22.39 0.52
C VAL A 159 -5.32 -22.52 2.05
N CYS A 160 -5.28 -21.40 2.75
CA CYS A 160 -5.33 -21.34 4.22
C CYS A 160 -6.74 -21.64 4.75
N GLY A 161 -7.75 -21.13 4.07
CA GLY A 161 -9.16 -21.28 4.36
C GLY A 161 -10.01 -20.46 3.40
N THR A 162 -11.33 -20.64 3.51
CA THR A 162 -12.34 -19.95 2.71
C THR A 162 -13.31 -19.23 3.62
N THR A 163 -13.59 -17.95 3.36
CA THR A 163 -14.57 -17.19 4.12
C THR A 163 -15.98 -17.66 3.75
N PRO A 164 -16.89 -17.85 4.72
CA PRO A 164 -18.29 -18.08 4.39
C PRO A 164 -18.90 -16.83 3.72
N PRO A 165 -19.82 -17.02 2.76
CA PRO A 165 -20.37 -15.92 1.98
C PRO A 165 -21.10 -14.87 2.82
N GLU A 166 -21.66 -15.28 3.96
CA GLU A 166 -22.41 -14.42 4.90
C GLU A 166 -21.54 -13.29 5.45
N LEU A 167 -20.23 -13.49 5.57
CA LEU A 167 -19.32 -12.44 6.01
C LEU A 167 -19.23 -11.27 5.02
N GLY A 168 -19.57 -11.46 3.75
CA GLY A 168 -19.39 -10.43 2.74
C GLY A 168 -17.95 -9.90 2.71
N ALA A 169 -16.96 -10.81 2.84
CA ALA A 169 -15.57 -10.45 3.04
C ALA A 169 -15.03 -9.54 1.93
N GLY A 170 -14.23 -8.54 2.32
CA GLY A 170 -13.56 -7.62 1.39
C GLY A 170 -12.05 -7.84 1.33
N GLY A 171 -11.45 -7.36 0.24
CA GLY A 171 -10.02 -7.54 -0.04
C GLY A 171 -9.04 -6.68 0.77
N ASP A 172 -9.53 -5.82 1.67
CA ASP A 172 -8.70 -5.17 2.68
C ASP A 172 -8.28 -6.23 3.69
N MET A 173 -7.03 -6.67 3.61
CA MET A 173 -6.50 -7.71 4.48
C MET A 173 -5.12 -7.32 4.99
N ALA A 174 -4.85 -7.62 6.26
CA ALA A 174 -3.55 -7.44 6.88
C ALA A 174 -3.10 -8.71 7.63
N LEU A 175 -1.85 -9.12 7.40
CA LEU A 175 -1.23 -10.23 8.09
C LEU A 175 -0.79 -9.81 9.49
N ASP A 176 -1.07 -10.63 10.50
CA ASP A 176 -0.68 -10.42 11.89
C ASP A 176 0.85 -10.40 12.10
N GLY A 177 1.31 -9.63 13.07
CA GLY A 177 2.73 -9.56 13.43
C GLY A 177 3.35 -10.88 13.88
N ALA A 178 2.58 -11.86 14.34
CA ALA A 178 3.01 -13.22 14.62
C ALA A 178 2.90 -14.18 13.42
N GLU A 179 2.33 -13.72 12.30
CA GLU A 179 2.08 -14.52 11.10
C GLU A 179 1.23 -15.78 11.39
N ASN A 180 0.21 -15.63 12.23
CA ASN A 180 -0.75 -16.66 12.54
C ASN A 180 -2.18 -16.33 12.09
N TRP A 181 -2.49 -15.04 11.95
CA TRP A 181 -3.80 -14.55 11.60
C TRP A 181 -3.73 -13.56 10.44
N ALA A 182 -4.74 -13.56 9.61
CA ALA A 182 -4.98 -12.53 8.60
C ALA A 182 -6.34 -11.88 8.90
N TYR A 183 -6.33 -10.56 9.13
CA TYR A 183 -7.54 -9.77 9.43
C TYR A 183 -8.05 -9.14 8.15
N PHE A 184 -9.38 -9.16 7.96
CA PHE A 184 -10.03 -8.66 6.75
C PHE A 184 -11.36 -7.99 7.07
N ARG A 185 -11.84 -7.18 6.13
CA ARG A 185 -13.09 -6.46 6.26
C ARG A 185 -14.29 -7.40 6.12
N VAL A 186 -15.30 -7.21 7.00
CA VAL A 186 -16.61 -7.85 6.96
C VAL A 186 -17.64 -6.88 6.38
N GLY A 187 -18.53 -7.38 5.55
CA GLY A 187 -19.57 -6.61 4.88
C GLY A 187 -20.68 -6.12 5.81
N PRO A 188 -21.52 -5.19 5.32
CA PRO A 188 -22.47 -4.46 6.16
C PRO A 188 -23.57 -5.35 6.75
N GLU A 189 -24.04 -6.36 6.03
CA GLU A 189 -25.12 -7.24 6.50
C GLU A 189 -24.74 -8.04 7.74
N GLU A 190 -23.53 -8.59 7.73
CA GLU A 190 -23.01 -9.33 8.91
C GLU A 190 -22.61 -8.36 10.01
N ALA A 191 -21.92 -7.27 9.67
CA ALA A 191 -21.49 -6.28 10.66
C ALA A 191 -22.65 -5.69 11.46
N ALA A 192 -23.82 -5.48 10.84
CA ALA A 192 -25.01 -4.96 11.52
C ALA A 192 -25.48 -5.83 12.67
N LYS A 193 -25.29 -7.16 12.58
CA LYS A 193 -25.72 -8.12 13.62
C LYS A 193 -24.92 -8.01 14.91
N HIS A 194 -23.74 -7.42 14.86
CA HIS A 194 -22.80 -7.31 15.98
C HIS A 194 -22.74 -5.91 16.59
N LEU A 195 -23.50 -4.96 16.06
CA LEU A 195 -23.64 -3.62 16.66
C LEU A 195 -24.57 -3.65 17.85
N LEU A 196 -24.32 -2.75 18.80
CA LEU A 196 -25.26 -2.53 19.91
C LEU A 196 -26.60 -2.00 19.37
N THR A 197 -27.69 -2.46 19.97
CA THR A 197 -29.02 -1.99 19.62
C THR A 197 -29.12 -0.47 19.76
N GLY A 198 -29.64 0.20 18.73
CA GLY A 198 -29.77 1.65 18.70
C GLY A 198 -28.53 2.40 18.23
N THR A 199 -27.45 1.70 17.86
CA THR A 199 -26.29 2.36 17.24
C THR A 199 -26.73 3.06 15.95
N LYS A 200 -26.46 4.37 15.86
CA LYS A 200 -26.69 5.15 14.63
C LYS A 200 -25.67 4.72 13.58
N ILE A 201 -26.18 4.23 12.45
CA ILE A 201 -25.33 3.90 11.29
C ILE A 201 -24.97 5.20 10.57
N GLU A 202 -23.70 5.36 10.22
CA GLU A 202 -23.23 6.50 9.45
C GLU A 202 -23.61 6.34 7.97
N GLY A 203 -24.06 7.43 7.38
CA GLY A 203 -24.33 7.53 5.94
C GLY A 203 -23.07 7.86 5.14
N ASP A 204 -23.27 8.13 3.84
CA ASP A 204 -22.20 8.59 2.95
C ASP A 204 -21.57 9.87 3.49
N PHE A 205 -20.23 9.89 3.48
CA PHE A 205 -19.47 11.02 4.00
C PHE A 205 -18.23 11.26 3.15
N GLY A 206 -18.41 11.93 2.06
CA GLY A 206 -17.28 12.26 1.19
C GLY A 206 -17.62 12.23 -0.29
N PRO A 207 -16.64 12.59 -1.14
CA PRO A 207 -16.89 12.90 -2.55
C PRO A 207 -17.18 11.67 -3.43
N ARG A 208 -16.90 10.45 -2.94
CA ARG A 208 -17.06 9.21 -3.70
C ARG A 208 -18.18 8.33 -3.15
N ASN A 209 -19.14 8.92 -2.43
CA ASN A 209 -20.20 8.19 -1.73
C ASN A 209 -19.63 7.04 -0.86
N MET A 210 -18.50 7.31 -0.23
CA MET A 210 -17.85 6.40 0.72
C MET A 210 -18.17 6.83 2.14
N GLY A 211 -17.95 5.93 3.08
CA GLY A 211 -18.09 6.22 4.51
C GLY A 211 -19.30 5.56 5.14
N ALA A 212 -20.33 5.22 4.36
CA ALA A 212 -21.53 4.57 4.88
C ALA A 212 -21.20 3.21 5.50
N GLY A 213 -21.70 3.00 6.72
CA GLY A 213 -21.60 1.75 7.46
C GLY A 213 -22.84 0.87 7.38
N PRO A 214 -22.86 -0.17 8.21
CA PRO A 214 -21.76 -0.61 9.07
C PRO A 214 -20.69 -1.41 8.33
N SER A 215 -19.55 -1.60 8.99
CA SER A 215 -18.52 -2.57 8.59
C SER A 215 -17.96 -3.28 9.80
N GLY A 216 -17.34 -4.44 9.58
CA GLY A 216 -16.68 -5.19 10.64
C GLY A 216 -15.26 -5.64 10.24
N ILE A 217 -14.57 -6.21 11.22
CA ILE A 217 -13.30 -6.92 11.02
C ILE A 217 -13.47 -8.34 11.55
N ALA A 218 -12.98 -9.32 10.79
CA ALA A 218 -12.78 -10.69 11.23
C ALA A 218 -11.35 -11.13 10.94
N GLY A 219 -10.88 -12.14 11.62
CA GLY A 219 -9.58 -12.75 11.41
C GLY A 219 -9.71 -14.23 11.04
N MET A 220 -8.86 -14.71 10.14
CA MET A 220 -8.69 -16.13 9.84
C MET A 220 -7.32 -16.60 10.32
N ASN A 221 -7.29 -17.67 11.09
CA ASN A 221 -6.05 -18.36 11.39
C ASN A 221 -5.52 -19.02 10.12
N ILE A 222 -4.35 -18.61 9.64
CA ILE A 222 -3.79 -19.06 8.37
C ILE A 222 -3.31 -20.52 8.37
N LYS A 223 -3.22 -21.14 9.53
CA LYS A 223 -2.83 -22.56 9.68
C LYS A 223 -4.04 -23.48 9.73
N THR A 224 -5.09 -23.08 10.45
CA THR A 224 -6.26 -23.94 10.72
C THR A 224 -7.49 -23.59 9.88
N GLY A 225 -7.56 -22.37 9.32
CA GLY A 225 -8.75 -21.85 8.66
C GLY A 225 -9.83 -21.36 9.61
N GLU A 226 -9.61 -21.43 10.94
CA GLU A 226 -10.54 -20.91 11.95
C GLU A 226 -10.79 -19.42 11.74
N ILE A 227 -12.05 -18.99 11.79
CA ILE A 227 -12.44 -17.59 11.67
C ILE A 227 -12.99 -17.09 13.01
N LYS A 228 -12.52 -15.91 13.44
CA LYS A 228 -13.02 -15.18 14.60
C LYS A 228 -13.49 -13.80 14.20
N TYR A 229 -14.65 -13.41 14.67
CA TYR A 229 -15.14 -12.05 14.57
C TYR A 229 -14.40 -11.16 15.58
N VAL A 230 -14.01 -9.94 15.16
CA VAL A 230 -13.25 -9.01 15.99
C VAL A 230 -14.13 -7.86 16.47
N VAL A 231 -14.69 -7.09 15.54
CA VAL A 231 -15.42 -5.86 15.87
C VAL A 231 -16.36 -5.44 14.76
N SER A 232 -17.44 -4.73 15.13
CA SER A 232 -18.26 -3.92 14.22
C SER A 232 -18.19 -2.46 14.59
N VAL A 233 -18.25 -1.60 13.53
CA VAL A 233 -18.34 -0.14 13.64
C VAL A 233 -19.47 0.37 12.75
N PRO A 234 -20.07 1.53 13.09
CA PRO A 234 -21.20 2.06 12.34
C PRO A 234 -20.85 2.73 11.02
N PHE A 235 -19.60 2.67 10.58
CA PHE A 235 -19.07 3.33 9.39
C PHE A 235 -18.29 2.37 8.50
N GLN A 236 -17.92 2.80 7.29
CA GLN A 236 -17.12 2.01 6.37
C GLN A 236 -15.67 1.91 6.84
N ILE A 237 -15.18 0.69 7.01
CA ILE A 237 -13.76 0.40 7.32
C ILE A 237 -12.95 0.37 6.02
N GLY A 238 -11.77 0.98 6.07
CA GLY A 238 -10.70 0.84 5.08
C GLY A 238 -9.32 0.79 5.73
N HIS A 239 -8.28 0.59 4.91
CA HIS A 239 -6.87 0.59 5.31
C HIS A 239 -6.58 -0.30 6.53
N ILE A 240 -7.14 -1.50 6.60
CA ILE A 240 -6.82 -2.45 7.67
C ILE A 240 -5.32 -2.75 7.61
N GLN A 241 -4.65 -2.51 8.73
CA GLN A 241 -3.24 -2.81 8.94
C GLN A 241 -3.03 -3.35 10.33
N THR A 242 -1.97 -4.12 10.53
CA THR A 242 -1.61 -4.69 11.83
C THR A 242 -0.33 -4.05 12.35
N ASN A 243 -0.16 -4.07 13.65
CA ASN A 243 1.12 -3.74 14.27
C ASN A 243 2.09 -4.94 14.12
N PRO A 244 3.18 -4.82 13.36
CA PRO A 244 4.11 -5.94 13.14
C PRO A 244 4.86 -6.37 14.40
N TRP A 245 4.90 -5.54 15.45
CA TRP A 245 5.62 -5.78 16.69
C TRP A 245 4.73 -6.25 17.83
N ILE A 246 3.41 -5.98 17.73
CA ILE A 246 2.42 -6.37 18.74
C ILE A 246 1.34 -7.21 18.07
N PRO A 247 1.41 -8.55 18.18
CA PRO A 247 0.40 -9.43 17.62
C PRO A 247 -1.01 -9.07 18.10
N GLY A 248 -1.95 -9.06 17.17
CA GLY A 248 -3.35 -8.77 17.46
C GLY A 248 -3.70 -7.29 17.56
N GLU A 249 -2.76 -6.37 17.49
CA GLU A 249 -3.08 -4.94 17.43
C GLU A 249 -3.37 -4.51 15.98
N ILE A 250 -4.57 -3.98 15.75
CA ILE A 250 -5.09 -3.62 14.44
C ILE A 250 -5.32 -2.11 14.40
N VAL A 251 -4.89 -1.46 13.32
CA VAL A 251 -5.18 -0.07 13.01
C VAL A 251 -5.99 -0.03 11.71
N PHE A 252 -7.01 0.80 11.66
CA PHE A 252 -7.87 0.95 10.50
C PHE A 252 -8.46 2.35 10.42
N CYS A 253 -9.09 2.69 9.30
CA CYS A 253 -9.69 4.01 9.15
C CYS A 253 -11.19 3.95 8.88
N TRP A 254 -11.89 5.05 9.20
CA TRP A 254 -13.16 5.37 8.60
C TRP A 254 -12.89 5.88 7.17
N GLU A 255 -13.11 5.01 6.20
CA GLU A 255 -12.81 5.30 4.79
C GLU A 255 -13.95 6.08 4.14
N THR A 256 -13.68 7.34 3.83
CA THR A 256 -14.68 8.25 3.25
C THR A 256 -14.29 8.73 1.85
N GLY A 257 -13.09 8.37 1.37
CA GLY A 257 -12.52 8.97 0.18
C GLY A 257 -12.21 10.47 0.32
N GLY A 258 -12.32 11.02 1.53
CA GLY A 258 -12.11 12.41 1.89
C GLY A 258 -12.02 12.59 3.38
N LYS A 259 -12.46 13.74 3.92
CA LYS A 259 -12.48 13.99 5.36
C LYS A 259 -13.52 13.14 6.07
N SER A 260 -13.13 12.53 7.17
CA SER A 260 -14.03 11.96 8.18
C SER A 260 -13.92 12.74 9.50
N PRO A 261 -14.96 12.76 10.33
CA PRO A 261 -14.90 13.43 11.65
C PRO A 261 -13.84 12.84 12.57
N GLN A 262 -13.63 11.53 12.48
CA GLN A 262 -12.63 10.76 13.21
C GLN A 262 -12.15 9.63 12.31
N ARG A 263 -10.99 9.79 11.67
CA ARG A 263 -10.54 8.84 10.66
C ARG A 263 -9.90 7.60 11.24
N THR A 264 -8.92 7.74 12.14
CA THR A 264 -8.04 6.63 12.49
C THR A 264 -8.44 5.98 13.81
N TRP A 265 -8.54 4.66 13.79
CA TRP A 265 -9.01 3.82 14.89
C TRP A 265 -8.05 2.67 15.16
N THR A 266 -8.12 2.13 16.38
CA THR A 266 -7.39 0.92 16.77
C THR A 266 -8.26 0.00 17.58
N VAL A 267 -7.97 -1.32 17.51
CA VAL A 267 -8.65 -2.38 18.23
C VAL A 267 -7.70 -3.57 18.42
N MET A 268 -7.87 -4.34 19.48
CA MET A 268 -7.20 -5.63 19.62
C MET A 268 -7.99 -6.74 18.95
N ALA A 269 -7.33 -7.80 18.52
CA ALA A 269 -7.94 -8.94 17.82
C ALA A 269 -8.97 -9.72 18.64
N ASP A 270 -9.00 -9.55 19.96
CA ASP A 270 -10.04 -10.07 20.84
C ASP A 270 -11.27 -9.16 20.95
N GLY A 271 -11.31 -8.06 20.18
CA GLY A 271 -12.37 -7.07 20.17
C GLY A 271 -12.26 -6.00 21.26
N THR A 272 -11.28 -6.11 22.14
CA THR A 272 -11.09 -5.11 23.21
C THR A 272 -10.37 -3.87 22.70
N GLY A 273 -10.46 -2.76 23.44
CA GLY A 273 -9.69 -1.55 23.19
C GLY A 273 -10.07 -0.80 21.92
N LEU A 274 -11.28 -1.03 21.35
CA LEU A 274 -11.77 -0.21 20.25
C LEU A 274 -11.81 1.27 20.65
N ARG A 275 -11.05 2.09 19.96
CA ARG A 275 -10.99 3.53 20.22
C ARG A 275 -10.43 4.32 19.04
N PRO A 276 -10.68 5.64 18.97
CA PRO A 276 -9.88 6.52 18.13
C PRO A 276 -8.39 6.39 18.45
N LEU A 277 -7.54 6.44 17.43
CA LEU A 277 -6.09 6.45 17.61
C LEU A 277 -5.69 7.64 18.49
N TYR A 278 -6.16 8.83 18.13
CA TYR A 278 -6.19 10.01 18.99
C TYR A 278 -7.46 10.82 18.66
N PRO A 279 -7.95 11.69 19.55
CA PRO A 279 -9.11 12.53 19.24
C PRO A 279 -8.77 13.56 18.18
N GLU A 280 -9.32 13.42 16.99
CA GLU A 280 -9.14 14.39 15.90
C GLU A 280 -10.05 15.61 16.16
N SER A 281 -9.50 16.84 16.06
CA SER A 281 -10.29 18.05 16.20
C SER A 281 -11.04 18.37 14.89
N GLU A 282 -12.04 19.24 15.00
CA GLU A 282 -12.75 19.74 13.83
C GLU A 282 -11.86 20.54 12.86
N TYR A 283 -10.65 20.93 13.30
CA TYR A 283 -9.64 21.68 12.55
C TYR A 283 -8.62 20.83 11.84
N GLU A 284 -8.71 19.51 12.00
CA GLU A 284 -7.78 18.55 11.44
C GLU A 284 -8.44 17.73 10.35
N TRP A 285 -7.71 17.48 9.29
CA TRP A 285 -8.03 16.46 8.32
C TRP A 285 -6.88 15.46 8.27
N VAL A 286 -7.12 14.27 8.79
CA VAL A 286 -6.16 13.18 8.84
C VAL A 286 -6.40 12.23 7.68
N THR A 287 -5.31 11.75 7.07
CA THR A 287 -5.36 10.77 5.99
C THR A 287 -4.07 9.95 5.93
N HIS A 288 -4.10 8.83 5.22
CA HIS A 288 -2.96 7.99 4.83
C HIS A 288 -2.06 7.58 6.01
N GLU A 289 -2.68 6.97 7.00
CA GLU A 289 -2.02 6.43 8.18
C GLU A 289 -1.18 5.17 7.87
N ALA A 290 -0.04 5.01 8.56
CA ALA A 290 0.81 3.83 8.50
C ALA A 290 1.43 3.51 9.86
N VAL A 291 1.36 2.27 10.33
CA VAL A 291 2.10 1.80 11.51
C VAL A 291 3.59 1.74 11.16
N ILE A 292 4.41 2.55 11.81
CA ILE A 292 5.83 2.72 11.47
C ILE A 292 6.78 2.12 12.48
N SER A 293 6.38 2.02 13.74
CA SER A 293 7.15 1.37 14.81
C SER A 293 6.22 0.67 15.79
N ARG A 294 6.79 0.01 16.81
CA ARG A 294 6.03 -0.70 17.84
C ARG A 294 4.91 0.15 18.46
N ASP A 295 5.18 1.42 18.67
CA ASP A 295 4.30 2.31 19.42
C ASP A 295 3.85 3.54 18.63
N GLU A 296 4.09 3.58 17.30
CA GLU A 296 3.83 4.80 16.53
C GLU A 296 3.15 4.54 15.19
N VAL A 297 2.25 5.47 14.86
CA VAL A 297 1.57 5.58 13.58
C VAL A 297 1.93 6.94 12.97
N ALA A 298 2.42 6.94 11.73
CA ALA A 298 2.56 8.13 10.92
C ALA A 298 1.25 8.40 10.16
N MET A 299 0.89 9.67 9.99
CA MET A 299 -0.26 10.08 9.19
C MET A 299 -0.02 11.43 8.54
N ALA A 300 -0.65 11.66 7.40
CA ALA A 300 -0.74 13.00 6.84
C ALA A 300 -1.83 13.78 7.59
N ILE A 301 -1.52 15.01 8.00
CA ILE A 301 -2.45 15.90 8.69
C ILE A 301 -2.52 17.24 7.97
N MET A 302 -3.73 17.74 7.77
CA MET A 302 -4.00 18.99 7.07
C MET A 302 -5.04 19.79 7.83
N GLY A 303 -4.69 21.02 8.19
CA GLY A 303 -5.55 21.95 8.94
C GLY A 303 -6.57 22.65 8.03
N HIS A 304 -7.42 21.89 7.38
CA HIS A 304 -8.40 22.44 6.44
C HIS A 304 -9.78 22.68 7.03
N ARG A 305 -9.94 22.47 8.32
CA ARG A 305 -11.17 22.80 9.04
C ARG A 305 -11.08 24.18 9.62
N LYS A 306 -12.25 24.78 9.87
CA LYS A 306 -12.33 26.10 10.49
C LYS A 306 -11.63 26.13 11.84
N ILE A 307 -10.79 27.14 12.03
CA ILE A 307 -10.16 27.42 13.32
C ILE A 307 -10.98 28.54 14.00
N PRO A 308 -11.47 28.38 15.25
CA PRO A 308 -12.22 29.40 15.94
C PRO A 308 -11.45 30.72 16.03
N GLY A 309 -12.14 31.84 15.81
CA GLY A 309 -11.57 33.17 15.90
C GLY A 309 -10.79 33.63 14.66
N THR A 310 -10.71 32.81 13.60
CA THR A 310 -10.17 33.22 12.31
C THR A 310 -11.29 33.65 11.35
N SER A 311 -11.08 34.75 10.64
CA SER A 311 -11.93 35.15 9.51
C SER A 311 -11.47 34.38 8.28
N GLY A 312 -12.27 33.44 7.83
CA GLY A 312 -11.98 32.64 6.65
C GLY A 312 -12.26 31.18 6.93
N THR A 313 -13.39 30.75 6.44
CA THR A 313 -13.84 29.37 6.53
C THR A 313 -13.62 28.70 5.20
N VAL A 314 -12.78 27.70 5.20
CA VAL A 314 -12.94 26.68 4.17
C VAL A 314 -14.13 25.84 4.58
N ALA A 315 -15.17 25.84 3.76
CA ALA A 315 -16.31 24.97 4.00
C ALA A 315 -15.82 23.52 4.08
N PRO A 316 -16.29 22.72 5.07
CA PRO A 316 -15.98 21.30 5.12
C PRO A 316 -16.29 20.66 3.76
N GLY A 317 -15.35 19.95 3.19
CA GLY A 317 -15.55 19.23 1.94
C GLY A 317 -15.19 19.95 0.63
N THR A 318 -14.88 21.24 0.62
CA THR A 318 -14.51 21.95 -0.61
C THR A 318 -13.19 21.48 -1.24
N ALA A 319 -12.31 20.91 -0.47
CA ALA A 319 -11.03 20.36 -0.96
C ALA A 319 -11.14 19.00 -1.62
N VAL A 320 -12.28 18.39 -1.61
CA VAL A 320 -12.38 16.95 -1.81
C VAL A 320 -12.68 16.58 -3.25
N ASN A 321 -12.90 17.54 -4.13
CA ASN A 321 -13.18 17.30 -5.55
C ASN A 321 -11.89 17.21 -6.41
N GLY A 322 -10.83 16.62 -5.88
CA GLY A 322 -9.56 16.45 -6.59
C GLY A 322 -8.66 17.69 -6.55
N ALA A 323 -9.09 18.77 -5.91
CA ALA A 323 -8.20 19.90 -5.65
C ALA A 323 -7.15 19.49 -4.60
N ASN A 324 -5.93 19.82 -4.88
CA ASN A 324 -4.83 19.69 -3.92
C ASN A 324 -5.00 20.72 -2.80
N PRO A 325 -5.31 20.31 -1.56
CA PRO A 325 -5.60 21.26 -0.49
C PRO A 325 -4.46 22.23 -0.22
N GLY A 326 -3.22 21.79 -0.37
CA GLY A 326 -2.05 22.62 -0.15
C GLY A 326 -1.81 23.68 -1.24
N GLN A 327 -2.49 23.56 -2.36
CA GLN A 327 -2.39 24.49 -3.50
C GLN A 327 -3.61 25.40 -3.65
N ASP A 328 -4.67 25.16 -2.89
CA ASP A 328 -5.85 26.01 -2.92
C ASP A 328 -5.55 27.34 -2.23
N ALA A 329 -5.52 28.42 -3.02
CA ALA A 329 -5.25 29.77 -2.52
C ALA A 329 -6.23 30.24 -1.43
N ALA A 330 -7.47 29.74 -1.45
CA ALA A 330 -8.47 30.07 -0.43
C ALA A 330 -8.09 29.54 0.97
N TRP A 331 -7.20 28.56 1.04
CA TRP A 331 -6.79 27.92 2.29
C TRP A 331 -5.52 28.54 2.88
N GLY A 332 -4.81 29.36 2.10
CA GLY A 332 -3.56 30.00 2.49
C GLY A 332 -2.43 28.99 2.71
N SER A 333 -1.32 29.47 3.27
CA SER A 333 -0.14 28.65 3.53
C SER A 333 -0.44 27.51 4.51
N SER A 334 -0.03 26.31 4.17
CA SER A 334 -0.03 25.16 5.09
C SER A 334 1.24 25.19 5.98
N GLY A 335 1.21 24.43 7.08
CA GLY A 335 2.37 24.33 7.97
C GLY A 335 2.50 25.46 8.97
N THR A 336 1.48 26.29 9.13
CA THR A 336 1.42 27.29 10.22
C THR A 336 0.86 26.67 11.50
N ARG A 337 0.98 27.39 12.63
CA ARG A 337 0.38 26.96 13.88
C ARG A 337 -1.15 26.87 13.80
N GLU A 338 -1.75 27.75 13.02
CA GLU A 338 -3.21 27.86 12.82
C GLU A 338 -3.70 26.82 11.82
N LYS A 339 -2.82 26.31 10.95
CA LYS A 339 -3.09 25.28 9.93
C LYS A 339 -2.03 24.20 10.01
N PRO A 340 -2.10 23.29 10.99
CA PRO A 340 -1.11 22.23 11.12
C PRO A 340 -1.26 21.27 9.94
N THR A 341 -0.30 21.35 9.03
CA THR A 341 -0.25 20.51 7.83
C THR A 341 1.12 19.85 7.78
N GLY A 342 1.17 18.57 7.50
CA GLY A 342 2.45 17.91 7.44
C GLY A 342 2.35 16.40 7.71
N LEU A 343 3.44 15.83 8.19
CA LEU A 343 3.53 14.48 8.69
C LEU A 343 3.40 14.50 10.20
N ALA A 344 2.34 13.90 10.71
CA ALA A 344 2.10 13.69 12.13
C ALA A 344 2.54 12.29 12.56
N ILE A 345 3.04 12.19 13.77
CA ILE A 345 3.32 10.91 14.45
C ILE A 345 2.44 10.85 15.70
N VAL A 346 1.69 9.77 15.85
CA VAL A 346 0.87 9.50 17.03
C VAL A 346 1.41 8.30 17.76
N ASN A 347 1.60 8.44 19.06
CA ASN A 347 1.96 7.31 19.91
C ASN A 347 0.72 6.49 20.26
N LEU A 348 0.74 5.19 19.94
CA LEU A 348 -0.35 4.24 20.20
C LEU A 348 -0.64 4.06 21.70
N ARG A 349 0.33 4.31 22.58
CA ARG A 349 0.18 4.09 24.04
C ARG A 349 -0.31 5.34 24.72
N THR A 350 0.36 6.49 24.49
CA THR A 350 0.02 7.76 25.15
C THR A 350 -1.07 8.54 24.41
N ARG A 351 -1.28 8.26 23.13
CA ARG A 351 -2.19 8.98 22.22
C ARG A 351 -1.74 10.41 21.92
N GLU A 352 -0.52 10.75 22.28
CA GLU A 352 0.06 12.06 21.96
C GLU A 352 0.40 12.13 20.48
N MET A 353 0.08 13.25 19.85
CA MET A 353 0.38 13.56 18.46
C MET A 353 1.42 14.68 18.40
N SER A 354 2.39 14.50 17.55
CA SER A 354 3.40 15.53 17.22
C SER A 354 3.55 15.66 15.71
N ILE A 355 3.89 16.86 15.24
CA ILE A 355 4.22 17.10 13.83
C ILE A 355 5.73 16.87 13.66
N ALA A 356 6.09 15.89 12.85
CA ALA A 356 7.48 15.56 12.54
C ALA A 356 8.09 16.53 11.51
N GLY A 357 7.29 16.96 10.53
CA GLY A 357 7.73 17.91 9.51
C GLY A 357 6.57 18.50 8.75
N GLN A 358 6.79 19.67 8.14
CA GLN A 358 5.82 20.44 7.37
C GLN A 358 6.49 20.95 6.10
N THR A 359 5.86 20.75 4.94
CA THR A 359 6.39 21.22 3.67
C THR A 359 6.35 22.75 3.59
N PRO A 360 7.39 23.38 3.01
CA PRO A 360 7.35 24.81 2.77
C PRO A 360 6.28 25.18 1.74
N GLY A 361 5.69 26.35 1.92
CA GLY A 361 4.84 26.96 0.89
C GLY A 361 3.50 26.30 0.64
N GLY A 362 3.00 25.46 1.56
CA GLY A 362 1.62 25.00 1.52
C GLY A 362 1.37 23.73 0.72
N SER A 363 2.39 23.02 0.22
CA SER A 363 2.18 21.80 -0.57
C SER A 363 1.62 20.65 0.25
N GLY A 364 1.82 20.59 1.58
CA GLY A 364 1.34 19.51 2.44
C GLY A 364 1.97 18.14 2.12
N LEU A 365 1.88 17.19 3.03
CA LEU A 365 2.27 15.80 2.79
C LEU A 365 1.04 14.92 2.60
N TRP A 366 1.14 13.91 1.72
CA TRP A 366 -0.01 13.11 1.33
C TRP A 366 0.12 11.65 1.78
N HIS A 367 1.07 10.88 1.26
CA HIS A 367 1.37 9.54 1.77
C HIS A 367 2.61 9.58 2.62
N VAL A 368 2.59 8.85 3.72
CA VAL A 368 3.62 8.94 4.75
C VAL A 368 4.07 7.58 5.23
N SER A 369 5.31 7.52 5.69
CA SER A 369 5.92 6.34 6.32
C SER A 369 7.02 6.78 7.28
N GLY A 370 7.65 5.84 7.98
CA GLY A 370 8.78 6.11 8.86
C GLY A 370 9.64 4.88 9.08
N SER A 371 10.85 5.09 9.59
CA SER A 371 11.76 4.01 9.92
C SER A 371 11.36 3.36 11.25
N PRO A 372 11.48 2.01 11.36
CA PRO A 372 11.13 1.27 12.58
C PRO A 372 11.92 1.66 13.82
N ASP A 373 13.12 2.18 13.62
CA ASP A 373 14.01 2.67 14.68
C ASP A 373 13.69 4.09 15.18
N GLY A 374 12.67 4.74 14.58
CA GLY A 374 12.22 6.06 14.95
C GLY A 374 13.10 7.22 14.49
N ARG A 375 14.13 6.99 13.66
CA ARG A 375 15.06 8.03 13.20
C ARG A 375 14.46 8.92 12.12
N TRP A 376 13.75 8.31 11.16
CA TRP A 376 13.28 8.98 9.96
C TRP A 376 11.76 8.96 9.85
N ALA A 377 11.24 9.99 9.22
CA ALA A 377 9.92 9.99 8.61
C ALA A 377 10.06 10.41 7.14
N VAL A 378 9.19 9.92 6.28
CA VAL A 378 9.20 10.20 4.86
C VAL A 378 7.78 10.43 4.36
N GLY A 379 7.60 11.36 3.43
CA GLY A 379 6.31 11.62 2.80
C GLY A 379 6.48 12.14 1.38
N ASP A 380 5.45 11.91 0.54
CA ASP A 380 5.31 12.61 -0.72
C ASP A 380 4.41 13.84 -0.56
N ASP A 381 4.69 14.88 -1.31
CA ASP A 381 3.80 16.05 -1.39
C ASP A 381 2.82 15.91 -2.56
N PHE A 382 1.94 16.89 -2.71
CA PHE A 382 0.97 16.91 -3.80
C PHE A 382 1.60 17.10 -5.18
N SER A 383 2.82 17.63 -5.25
CA SER A 383 3.64 17.68 -6.47
C SER A 383 4.45 16.40 -6.69
N ARG A 384 4.21 15.37 -5.86
CA ARG A 384 4.87 14.05 -5.89
C ARG A 384 6.37 14.09 -5.63
N SER A 385 6.83 15.13 -4.95
CA SER A 385 8.18 15.23 -4.42
C SER A 385 8.31 14.45 -3.12
N ILE A 386 9.47 13.85 -2.89
CA ILE A 386 9.74 13.02 -1.72
C ILE A 386 10.56 13.83 -0.73
N TYR A 387 10.05 13.94 0.49
CA TYR A 387 10.73 14.59 1.61
C TYR A 387 11.14 13.57 2.65
N LEU A 388 12.39 13.67 3.09
CA LEU A 388 12.94 12.90 4.22
C LEU A 388 13.09 13.82 5.42
N ILE A 389 12.65 13.36 6.59
CA ILE A 389 12.63 14.11 7.84
C ILE A 389 13.48 13.38 8.88
N ASP A 390 14.45 14.06 9.46
CA ASP A 390 15.15 13.63 10.65
C ASP A 390 14.29 13.97 11.89
N ARG A 391 13.77 12.96 12.56
CA ARG A 391 12.83 13.14 13.67
C ARG A 391 13.49 13.68 14.94
N HIS A 392 14.81 13.55 15.08
CA HIS A 392 15.55 14.08 16.22
C HIS A 392 15.87 15.57 16.05
N THR A 393 16.34 15.96 14.86
CA THR A 393 16.73 17.35 14.58
C THR A 393 15.59 18.18 14.02
N ARG A 394 14.53 17.53 13.50
CA ARG A 394 13.43 18.12 12.72
C ARG A 394 13.88 18.71 11.38
N GLU A 395 15.09 18.41 10.95
CA GLU A 395 15.55 18.77 9.62
C GLU A 395 14.76 17.98 8.57
N MET A 396 14.31 18.68 7.55
CA MET A 396 13.62 18.10 6.41
C MET A 396 14.33 18.49 5.13
N ILE A 397 14.58 17.51 4.25
CA ILE A 397 15.17 17.74 2.95
C ILE A 397 14.24 17.27 1.83
N LEU A 398 14.27 17.96 0.70
CA LEU A 398 13.75 17.46 -0.55
C LEU A 398 14.71 16.37 -1.05
N LEU A 399 14.30 15.12 -0.96
CA LEU A 399 15.13 13.96 -1.27
C LEU A 399 15.10 13.58 -2.75
N SER A 400 13.92 13.68 -3.37
CA SER A 400 13.73 13.39 -4.79
C SER A 400 12.50 14.13 -5.34
N ALA A 401 12.53 14.48 -6.62
CA ALA A 401 11.45 15.20 -7.30
C ALA A 401 11.32 14.73 -8.77
N GLY A 402 10.42 15.34 -9.53
CA GLY A 402 10.25 15.00 -10.95
C GLY A 402 9.54 13.69 -11.25
N HIS A 403 8.77 13.18 -10.29
CA HIS A 403 8.02 11.92 -10.43
C HIS A 403 6.76 12.05 -11.30
N LYS A 404 6.56 13.20 -11.93
CA LYS A 404 5.47 13.59 -12.85
C LYS A 404 4.08 13.61 -12.22
N GLU A 405 3.48 14.77 -12.17
CA GLU A 405 2.12 14.99 -11.66
C GLU A 405 1.04 14.22 -12.46
N THR A 406 1.34 13.92 -13.72
CA THR A 406 0.48 13.14 -14.62
C THR A 406 0.55 11.63 -14.41
N ALA A 407 1.44 11.13 -13.53
CA ALA A 407 1.55 9.71 -13.22
C ALA A 407 0.19 9.12 -12.81
N ALA A 408 0.00 7.82 -13.01
CA ALA A 408 -1.27 7.15 -12.73
C ALA A 408 -1.67 7.24 -11.25
N ASP A 409 -0.69 7.36 -10.36
CA ASP A 409 -0.90 7.45 -8.92
C ASP A 409 0.27 8.20 -8.25
N HIS A 410 0.18 8.44 -6.96
CA HIS A 410 1.22 9.03 -6.13
C HIS A 410 2.41 8.07 -5.88
N PRO A 411 3.59 8.58 -5.44
CA PRO A 411 4.76 7.76 -5.15
C PRO A 411 4.61 6.76 -3.99
N HIS A 412 3.78 7.04 -2.99
CA HIS A 412 3.55 6.19 -1.82
C HIS A 412 4.85 5.76 -1.11
N PRO A 413 5.68 6.67 -0.61
CA PRO A 413 6.97 6.32 -0.03
C PRO A 413 6.83 5.35 1.14
N THR A 414 7.69 4.33 1.17
CA THR A 414 7.73 3.33 2.24
C THR A 414 9.19 3.08 2.64
N MET A 415 9.49 3.25 3.93
CA MET A 415 10.82 2.97 4.47
C MET A 415 11.11 1.47 4.45
N SER A 416 12.36 1.12 4.12
CA SER A 416 12.84 -0.25 4.28
C SER A 416 12.88 -0.67 5.76
N PRO A 417 12.80 -1.99 6.05
CA PRO A 417 12.85 -2.49 7.42
C PRO A 417 14.11 -2.10 8.21
N ASP A 418 15.21 -1.87 7.52
CA ASP A 418 16.49 -1.43 8.09
C ASP A 418 16.65 0.10 8.17
N GLY A 419 15.66 0.86 7.66
CA GLY A 419 15.68 2.32 7.69
C GLY A 419 16.72 2.98 6.78
N THR A 420 17.31 2.25 5.82
CA THR A 420 18.43 2.77 5.00
C THR A 420 17.98 3.29 3.63
N LYS A 421 16.76 2.99 3.21
CA LYS A 421 16.24 3.33 1.87
C LYS A 421 14.73 3.46 1.88
N ILE A 422 14.21 4.07 0.82
CA ILE A 422 12.79 4.30 0.59
C ILE A 422 12.40 3.67 -0.74
N GLN A 423 11.35 2.86 -0.75
CA GLN A 423 10.70 2.43 -1.98
C GLN A 423 9.60 3.41 -2.37
N ILE A 424 9.55 3.74 -3.66
CA ILE A 424 8.46 4.49 -4.28
C ILE A 424 8.03 3.84 -5.59
N GLN A 425 6.92 4.31 -6.13
CA GLN A 425 6.54 4.15 -7.54
C GLN A 425 6.64 5.50 -8.24
N SER A 426 7.10 5.52 -9.50
CA SER A 426 7.39 6.77 -10.19
C SER A 426 7.22 6.67 -11.70
N ALA A 427 6.63 7.69 -12.32
CA ALA A 427 6.57 7.84 -13.77
C ALA A 427 7.76 8.62 -14.36
N MET A 428 8.80 8.91 -13.57
CA MET A 428 9.96 9.71 -14.01
C MET A 428 10.56 9.22 -15.33
N LEU A 429 10.70 7.92 -15.51
CA LEU A 429 11.28 7.31 -16.72
C LEU A 429 10.27 7.07 -17.83
N SER A 430 8.99 7.22 -17.56
CA SER A 430 7.95 6.80 -18.48
C SER A 430 7.76 7.80 -19.62
N ALA A 431 7.81 7.30 -20.86
CA ALA A 431 7.60 8.11 -22.06
C ALA A 431 6.15 8.61 -22.20
N ASP A 432 5.20 7.85 -21.68
CA ASP A 432 3.77 8.20 -21.67
C ASP A 432 3.40 9.18 -20.53
N ASN A 433 4.37 9.57 -19.70
CA ASN A 433 4.22 10.42 -18.52
C ASN A 433 3.22 9.90 -17.47
N ARG A 434 2.79 8.65 -17.55
CA ARG A 434 1.72 8.07 -16.73
C ARG A 434 2.09 6.73 -16.08
N SER A 435 2.66 5.80 -16.86
CA SER A 435 3.03 4.48 -16.38
C SER A 435 4.13 4.55 -15.33
N MET A 436 3.93 3.86 -14.21
CA MET A 436 4.86 3.92 -13.09
C MET A 436 5.84 2.74 -13.11
N ASN A 437 6.96 2.96 -12.47
CA ASN A 437 8.04 1.99 -12.27
C ASN A 437 8.41 1.92 -10.79
N ILE A 438 8.93 0.79 -10.34
CA ILE A 438 9.41 0.59 -8.96
C ILE A 438 10.80 1.22 -8.82
N CYS A 439 10.96 2.07 -7.83
CA CYS A 439 12.17 2.84 -7.60
C CYS A 439 12.58 2.81 -6.13
N ILE A 440 13.89 2.74 -5.88
CA ILE A 440 14.52 2.83 -4.56
C ILE A 440 15.33 4.11 -4.47
N ILE A 441 15.15 4.83 -3.37
CA ILE A 441 15.87 6.04 -3.02
C ILE A 441 16.70 5.75 -1.76
N PRO A 442 18.02 5.92 -1.75
CA PRO A 442 18.81 5.73 -0.54
C PRO A 442 18.60 6.89 0.45
N VAL A 443 18.61 6.60 1.72
CA VAL A 443 18.82 7.64 2.76
C VAL A 443 20.25 8.18 2.59
N PRO A 444 20.47 9.52 2.62
CA PRO A 444 21.80 10.07 2.46
C PRO A 444 22.80 9.49 3.46
N GLU A 445 23.99 9.12 3.00
CA GLU A 445 25.02 8.53 3.84
C GLU A 445 25.42 9.42 5.04
N THR A 446 25.41 10.73 4.81
CA THR A 446 25.64 11.73 5.88
C THR A 446 24.60 11.66 6.98
N TRP A 447 23.34 11.30 6.64
CA TRP A 447 22.27 11.11 7.61
C TRP A 447 22.39 9.79 8.33
N LEU A 448 22.70 8.70 7.62
CA LEU A 448 22.90 7.38 8.21
C LEU A 448 24.01 7.38 9.28
N LYS A 449 25.02 8.25 9.13
CA LYS A 449 26.14 8.42 10.05
C LYS A 449 25.86 9.39 11.21
N ARG A 450 24.70 10.00 11.28
CA ARG A 450 24.36 10.94 12.39
C ARG A 450 24.35 10.22 13.73
N ILE A 451 24.99 10.86 14.71
CA ILE A 451 24.98 10.47 16.10
C ILE A 451 24.20 11.53 16.86
N TYR A 452 23.20 11.11 17.60
CA TYR A 452 22.39 12.00 18.43
C TYR A 452 22.89 11.91 19.87
N ASN A 453 23.25 13.05 20.45
CA ASN A 453 23.52 13.12 21.88
C ASN A 453 22.19 12.87 22.62
N LYS A 454 22.21 11.94 23.54
CA LYS A 454 21.04 11.60 24.39
C LYS A 454 20.74 12.73 25.35
#